data_e45710180095930a6a9ac858c37d65e1
#
_entry.id   e45710180095930a6a9ac858c37d65e1
#
_cell.length_a   1.000
_cell.length_b   1.000
_cell.length_c   1.000
_cell.angle_alpha   90.00
_cell.angle_beta   90.00
_cell.angle_gamma   90.00
#
_symmetry.space_group_name_H-M   'P 1'
#
loop_
_entity.id
_entity.type
_entity.pdbx_description
1 polymer ?
#
loop_
_entity_poly.entity_id
_entity_poly.type
_entity_poly.pdbx_seq_one_letter_code
_entity_poly.pdbx_strand_id
1 'polypeptide(L)'
;DRGGSVPGGWAPSATEILREGIIIPPLKLCDQGRFNDGVLSLITANVRLPRQLEGDLAAMMNVFTVGARGLDNLIERYGVETLQECITEILDRSERQMRSYIAEIPDGSYRFEDWFDNDGVEDRPLKVVVTLKVEGDSILMDFTGTEEKARGPMNISDSTTMSMCLVAIKHIFPDVPVNGGAFRPIGFHIPRPSILSAQYPVPVGGTTDVTQRVVDVVFGALAQAIPEQVPAAPFGTTGVLTITGNRPETGGYFVAVYPYPGGYGGRQETDWVGNGKAPRSMARFMSVEMSEHRYPVRFEYLAIREGSGGAGEHRGGCGTAYGIEALADCTISILGDRVDYSPFGIRGGGEAQSNEVKLMIDGKEVIPPFRSKAEKLPL
;
A
#
# COMPACT_ATOMS: atom_id res chain seq x y z
N ASP A 1 -9.60 -13.41 1.10
CA ASP A 1 -10.59 -12.89 2.04
C ASP A 1 -10.14 -13.19 3.47
N ARG A 2 -10.27 -12.22 4.35
CA ARG A 2 -9.86 -12.29 5.78
C ARG A 2 -11.04 -12.17 6.74
N GLY A 3 -12.25 -12.44 6.27
CA GLY A 3 -13.47 -12.25 7.04
C GLY A 3 -13.90 -10.77 7.06
N GLY A 4 -14.53 -10.38 8.17
CA GLY A 4 -15.03 -9.01 8.33
C GLY A 4 -16.39 -8.76 7.67
N SER A 5 -16.85 -7.50 7.76
CA SER A 5 -18.18 -7.09 7.31
C SER A 5 -18.31 -6.98 5.79
N VAL A 6 -17.21 -6.82 5.07
CA VAL A 6 -17.15 -6.65 3.62
C VAL A 6 -16.34 -7.75 2.98
N PRO A 7 -16.85 -8.41 1.92
CA PRO A 7 -16.07 -9.38 1.16
C PRO A 7 -14.79 -8.75 0.60
N GLY A 8 -13.68 -9.52 0.60
CA GLY A 8 -12.37 -9.01 0.22
C GLY A 8 -11.61 -8.33 1.36
N GLY A 9 -12.29 -7.93 2.44
CA GLY A 9 -11.68 -7.37 3.64
C GLY A 9 -11.33 -5.87 3.58
N TRP A 10 -11.74 -5.17 2.52
CA TRP A 10 -11.66 -3.71 2.44
C TRP A 10 -13.03 -3.11 2.75
N ALA A 11 -13.18 -2.55 3.96
CA ALA A 11 -14.41 -1.96 4.46
C ALA A 11 -14.26 -0.43 4.50
N PRO A 12 -14.64 0.28 3.40
CA PRO A 12 -14.41 1.73 3.28
C PRO A 12 -15.18 2.57 4.30
N SER A 13 -16.18 2.01 4.96
CA SER A 13 -16.97 2.67 6.01
C SER A 13 -16.77 2.07 7.41
N ALA A 14 -15.69 1.30 7.63
CA ALA A 14 -15.43 0.74 8.95
C ALA A 14 -15.09 1.83 9.96
N THR A 15 -15.73 1.76 11.14
CA THR A 15 -15.47 2.65 12.28
C THR A 15 -14.71 1.96 13.43
N GLU A 16 -14.46 0.67 13.29
CA GLU A 16 -13.68 -0.14 14.23
C GLU A 16 -13.02 -1.32 13.50
N ILE A 17 -11.87 -1.75 13.98
CA ILE A 17 -11.07 -2.83 13.37
C ILE A 17 -11.79 -4.18 13.35
N LEU A 18 -12.73 -4.41 14.26
CA LEU A 18 -13.53 -5.64 14.32
C LEU A 18 -14.42 -5.87 13.10
N ARG A 19 -14.74 -4.80 12.34
CA ARG A 19 -15.44 -4.91 11.06
C ARG A 19 -14.55 -5.38 9.91
N GLU A 20 -13.23 -5.31 10.06
CA GLU A 20 -12.25 -5.50 8.99
C GLU A 20 -11.72 -6.94 8.89
N GLY A 21 -12.01 -7.77 9.88
CA GLY A 21 -11.61 -9.17 9.87
C GLY A 21 -11.44 -9.75 11.27
N ILE A 22 -11.00 -11.00 11.32
CA ILE A 22 -10.68 -11.69 12.56
C ILE A 22 -9.36 -11.17 13.14
N ILE A 23 -9.34 -10.91 14.43
CA ILE A 23 -8.12 -10.57 15.18
C ILE A 23 -7.58 -11.85 15.82
N ILE A 24 -6.39 -12.24 15.39
CA ILE A 24 -5.73 -13.46 15.88
C ILE A 24 -4.61 -13.03 16.83
N PRO A 25 -4.66 -13.39 18.13
CA PRO A 25 -3.54 -13.15 19.03
C PRO A 25 -2.34 -14.02 18.63
N PRO A 26 -1.15 -13.79 19.20
CA PRO A 26 0.01 -14.65 18.96
C PRO A 26 -0.28 -16.10 19.34
N LEU A 27 -0.57 -16.94 18.35
CA LEU A 27 -0.86 -18.37 18.50
C LEU A 27 0.05 -19.19 17.60
N LYS A 28 0.44 -20.38 18.03
CA LYS A 28 1.14 -21.33 17.17
C LYS A 28 0.17 -21.92 16.14
N LEU A 29 0.26 -21.47 14.89
CA LEU A 29 -0.47 -22.06 13.77
C LEU A 29 0.11 -23.42 13.37
N CYS A 30 1.43 -23.58 13.54
CA CYS A 30 2.14 -24.81 13.24
C CYS A 30 3.08 -25.13 14.41
N ASP A 31 3.14 -26.39 14.81
CA ASP A 31 4.08 -26.89 15.80
C ASP A 31 4.69 -28.21 15.32
N GLN A 32 6.03 -28.36 15.42
CA GLN A 32 6.78 -29.51 14.93
C GLN A 32 6.43 -29.94 13.48
N GLY A 33 6.22 -28.96 12.58
CA GLY A 33 5.92 -29.20 11.19
C GLY A 33 4.47 -29.59 10.89
N ARG A 34 3.57 -29.57 11.88
CA ARG A 34 2.14 -29.91 11.74
C ARG A 34 1.26 -28.73 12.08
N PHE A 35 0.22 -28.52 11.28
CA PHE A 35 -0.79 -27.51 11.60
C PHE A 35 -1.52 -27.84 12.89
N ASN A 36 -1.84 -26.80 13.65
CA ASN A 36 -2.80 -26.89 14.74
C ASN A 36 -4.21 -26.84 14.17
N ASP A 37 -4.86 -27.99 14.06
CA ASP A 37 -6.18 -28.14 13.44
C ASP A 37 -7.24 -27.25 14.09
N GLY A 38 -7.17 -27.01 15.39
CA GLY A 38 -8.10 -26.14 16.09
C GLY A 38 -7.95 -24.69 15.68
N VAL A 39 -6.71 -24.19 15.57
CA VAL A 39 -6.42 -22.83 15.12
C VAL A 39 -6.78 -22.66 13.64
N LEU A 40 -6.41 -23.61 12.80
CA LEU A 40 -6.74 -23.58 11.38
C LEU A 40 -8.25 -23.57 11.16
N SER A 41 -8.99 -24.44 11.85
CA SER A 41 -10.46 -24.50 11.78
C SER A 41 -11.11 -23.19 12.25
N LEU A 42 -10.59 -22.59 13.33
CA LEU A 42 -11.07 -21.29 13.80
C LEU A 42 -10.90 -20.21 12.73
N ILE A 43 -9.75 -20.13 12.09
CA ILE A 43 -9.45 -19.13 11.05
C ILE A 43 -10.33 -19.36 9.82
N THR A 44 -10.40 -20.59 9.32
CA THR A 44 -11.13 -20.92 8.09
C THR A 44 -12.65 -20.80 8.24
N ALA A 45 -13.20 -21.04 9.42
CA ALA A 45 -14.63 -20.83 9.71
C ALA A 45 -15.05 -19.35 9.67
N ASN A 46 -14.11 -18.41 9.77
CA ASN A 46 -14.37 -16.97 9.80
C ASN A 46 -14.09 -16.26 8.47
N VAL A 47 -13.85 -16.99 7.37
CA VAL A 47 -13.59 -16.45 6.03
C VAL A 47 -14.52 -17.03 5.00
N ARG A 48 -14.78 -16.30 3.91
CA ARG A 48 -15.70 -16.72 2.84
C ARG A 48 -15.06 -17.70 1.83
N LEU A 49 -13.73 -17.71 1.75
CA LEU A 49 -12.97 -18.52 0.79
C LEU A 49 -11.94 -19.40 1.52
N PRO A 50 -12.38 -20.36 2.38
CA PRO A 50 -11.50 -21.12 3.26
C PRO A 50 -10.41 -21.91 2.50
N ARG A 51 -10.74 -22.54 1.38
CA ARG A 51 -9.76 -23.32 0.59
C ARG A 51 -8.60 -22.45 0.06
N GLN A 52 -8.88 -21.22 -0.33
CA GLN A 52 -7.83 -20.30 -0.79
C GLN A 52 -6.91 -19.93 0.38
N LEU A 53 -7.50 -19.60 1.53
CA LEU A 53 -6.74 -19.23 2.72
C LEU A 53 -5.89 -20.41 3.24
N GLU A 54 -6.41 -21.63 3.23
CA GLU A 54 -5.63 -22.84 3.57
C GLU A 54 -4.40 -22.98 2.66
N GLY A 55 -4.59 -22.77 1.35
CA GLY A 55 -3.49 -22.78 0.38
C GLY A 55 -2.44 -21.69 0.66
N ASP A 56 -2.87 -20.47 0.97
CA ASP A 56 -1.98 -19.36 1.31
C ASP A 56 -1.20 -19.64 2.60
N LEU A 57 -1.85 -20.13 3.64
CA LEU A 57 -1.21 -20.51 4.91
C LEU A 57 -0.21 -21.66 4.71
N ALA A 58 -0.55 -22.67 3.91
CA ALA A 58 0.38 -23.76 3.59
C ALA A 58 1.60 -23.25 2.81
N ALA A 59 1.41 -22.34 1.86
CA ALA A 59 2.51 -21.71 1.13
C ALA A 59 3.44 -20.92 2.06
N MET A 60 2.87 -20.15 3.00
CA MET A 60 3.65 -19.43 4.01
C MET A 60 4.47 -20.39 4.89
N MET A 61 3.90 -21.52 5.31
CA MET A 61 4.64 -22.52 6.11
C MET A 61 5.79 -23.15 5.34
N ASN A 62 5.63 -23.37 4.03
CA ASN A 62 6.70 -23.90 3.19
C ASN A 62 7.92 -22.97 3.11
N VAL A 63 7.72 -21.64 3.17
CA VAL A 63 8.81 -20.66 3.19
C VAL A 63 9.72 -20.90 4.41
N PHE A 64 9.16 -21.20 5.59
CA PHE A 64 9.97 -21.49 6.78
C PHE A 64 10.81 -22.76 6.61
N THR A 65 10.27 -23.80 5.98
CA THR A 65 11.00 -25.05 5.72
C THR A 65 12.20 -24.81 4.78
N VAL A 66 11.98 -24.03 3.71
CA VAL A 66 13.06 -23.69 2.76
C VAL A 66 14.09 -22.77 3.42
N GLY A 67 13.64 -21.78 4.17
CA GLY A 67 14.52 -20.84 4.88
C GLY A 67 15.37 -21.54 5.95
N ALA A 68 14.80 -22.41 6.75
CA ALA A 68 15.53 -23.18 7.76
C ALA A 68 16.63 -24.03 7.12
N ARG A 69 16.30 -24.79 6.05
CA ARG A 69 17.28 -25.58 5.32
C ARG A 69 18.42 -24.72 4.75
N GLY A 70 18.09 -23.53 4.20
CA GLY A 70 19.10 -22.59 3.71
C GLY A 70 20.03 -22.11 4.81
N LEU A 71 19.49 -21.82 6.00
CA LEU A 71 20.27 -21.42 7.17
C LEU A 71 21.16 -22.57 7.70
N ASP A 72 20.60 -23.78 7.81
CA ASP A 72 21.34 -24.97 8.23
C ASP A 72 22.55 -25.22 7.31
N ASN A 73 22.37 -25.12 6.00
CA ASN A 73 23.47 -25.27 5.02
C ASN A 73 24.57 -24.21 5.22
N LEU A 74 24.21 -22.98 5.56
CA LEU A 74 25.18 -21.92 5.86
C LEU A 74 25.93 -22.22 7.17
N ILE A 75 25.23 -22.68 8.19
CA ILE A 75 25.82 -23.06 9.48
C ILE A 75 26.77 -24.23 9.31
N GLU A 76 26.38 -25.28 8.58
CA GLU A 76 27.25 -26.42 8.29
C GLU A 76 28.52 -26.04 7.55
N ARG A 77 28.41 -25.08 6.61
CA ARG A 77 29.54 -24.67 5.76
C ARG A 77 30.52 -23.72 6.46
N TYR A 78 30.00 -22.79 7.28
CA TYR A 78 30.79 -21.68 7.80
C TYR A 78 30.91 -21.64 9.33
N GLY A 79 30.06 -22.39 10.04
CA GLY A 79 29.91 -22.31 11.49
C GLY A 79 29.03 -21.13 11.94
N VAL A 80 28.46 -21.25 13.14
CA VAL A 80 27.54 -20.25 13.72
C VAL A 80 28.28 -18.93 13.99
N GLU A 81 29.49 -18.99 14.53
CA GLU A 81 30.29 -17.82 14.92
C GLU A 81 30.62 -16.95 13.69
N THR A 82 31.15 -17.56 12.63
CA THR A 82 31.43 -16.84 11.37
C THR A 82 30.17 -16.24 10.75
N LEU A 83 29.05 -16.96 10.83
CA LEU A 83 27.77 -16.44 10.32
C LEU A 83 27.31 -15.20 11.10
N GLN A 84 27.44 -15.21 12.43
CA GLN A 84 27.09 -14.07 13.28
C GLN A 84 28.00 -12.85 13.01
N GLU A 85 29.31 -13.07 12.84
CA GLU A 85 30.26 -12.03 12.45
C GLU A 85 29.89 -11.42 11.09
N CYS A 86 29.57 -12.25 10.09
CA CYS A 86 29.15 -11.80 8.77
C CYS A 86 27.84 -11.00 8.83
N ILE A 87 26.85 -11.42 9.62
CA ILE A 87 25.60 -10.68 9.82
C ILE A 87 25.90 -9.31 10.42
N THR A 88 26.76 -9.24 11.45
CA THR A 88 27.14 -7.96 12.08
C THR A 88 27.82 -7.03 11.07
N GLU A 89 28.81 -7.53 10.32
CA GLU A 89 29.51 -6.71 9.32
C GLU A 89 28.58 -6.25 8.18
N ILE A 90 27.64 -7.09 7.73
CA ILE A 90 26.64 -6.70 6.72
C ILE A 90 25.76 -5.55 7.23
N LEU A 91 25.31 -5.61 8.48
CA LEU A 91 24.52 -4.55 9.10
C LEU A 91 25.31 -3.26 9.24
N ASP A 92 26.54 -3.35 9.76
CA ASP A 92 27.40 -2.18 9.99
C ASP A 92 27.86 -1.54 8.66
N ARG A 93 28.14 -2.36 7.63
CA ARG A 93 28.45 -1.88 6.29
C ARG A 93 27.27 -1.12 5.68
N SER A 94 26.06 -1.65 5.81
CA SER A 94 24.84 -1.01 5.31
C SER A 94 24.55 0.31 6.03
N GLU A 95 24.82 0.38 7.34
CA GLU A 95 24.73 1.62 8.11
C GLU A 95 25.73 2.66 7.60
N ARG A 96 27.01 2.30 7.49
CA ARG A 96 28.04 3.22 6.97
C ARG A 96 27.70 3.75 5.58
N GLN A 97 27.18 2.90 4.70
CA GLN A 97 26.77 3.30 3.36
C GLN A 97 25.57 4.26 3.40
N MET A 98 24.54 3.98 4.21
CA MET A 98 23.39 4.89 4.36
C MET A 98 23.81 6.25 4.93
N ARG A 99 24.67 6.24 5.97
CA ARG A 99 25.21 7.49 6.54
C ARG A 99 25.99 8.31 5.52
N SER A 100 26.79 7.67 4.66
CA SER A 100 27.51 8.41 3.62
C SER A 100 26.59 9.08 2.61
N TYR A 101 25.47 8.46 2.26
CA TYR A 101 24.46 9.08 1.38
C TYR A 101 23.68 10.18 2.07
N ILE A 102 23.31 10.00 3.34
CA ILE A 102 22.63 11.05 4.10
C ILE A 102 23.52 12.28 4.27
N ALA A 103 24.83 12.11 4.49
CA ALA A 103 25.79 13.20 4.62
C ALA A 103 25.95 14.05 3.34
N GLU A 104 25.48 13.57 2.19
CA GLU A 104 25.43 14.36 0.94
C GLU A 104 24.18 15.24 0.85
N ILE A 105 23.17 14.98 1.70
CA ILE A 105 21.97 15.83 1.77
C ILE A 105 22.29 17.09 2.58
N PRO A 106 22.01 18.29 2.10
CA PRO A 106 22.22 19.51 2.88
C PRO A 106 21.53 19.46 4.24
N ASP A 107 22.25 19.87 5.30
CA ASP A 107 21.64 20.03 6.63
C ASP A 107 20.47 21.01 6.58
N GLY A 108 19.38 20.68 7.26
CA GLY A 108 18.20 21.54 7.24
C GLY A 108 16.92 20.86 7.72
N SER A 109 15.84 21.63 7.57
CA SER A 109 14.50 21.20 7.94
C SER A 109 13.57 21.36 6.74
N TYR A 110 13.09 20.26 6.20
CA TYR A 110 12.33 20.18 4.98
C TYR A 110 10.93 19.70 5.29
N ARG A 111 9.92 20.58 5.16
CA ARG A 111 8.54 20.30 5.52
C ARG A 111 7.67 20.13 4.27
N PHE A 112 6.88 19.08 4.23
CA PHE A 112 5.88 18.86 3.18
C PHE A 112 4.57 18.36 3.77
N GLU A 113 3.45 18.66 3.09
CA GLU A 113 2.11 18.21 3.49
C GLU A 113 1.28 17.83 2.27
N ASP A 114 0.38 16.88 2.46
CA ASP A 114 -0.56 16.38 1.46
C ASP A 114 -1.84 15.91 2.15
N TRP A 115 -2.93 15.69 1.39
CA TRP A 115 -4.25 15.39 1.93
C TRP A 115 -4.86 14.15 1.30
N PHE A 116 -5.67 13.45 2.09
CA PHE A 116 -6.69 12.52 1.59
C PHE A 116 -7.99 13.29 1.33
N ASP A 117 -8.78 12.80 0.38
CA ASP A 117 -10.09 13.38 0.06
C ASP A 117 -11.04 13.31 1.27
N ASN A 118 -11.12 12.14 1.91
CA ASN A 118 -11.97 11.87 3.09
C ASN A 118 -11.60 10.52 3.73
N ASP A 119 -12.27 10.14 4.83
CA ASP A 119 -12.04 8.86 5.51
C ASP A 119 -13.06 7.76 5.18
N GLY A 120 -14.04 8.02 4.31
CA GLY A 120 -15.13 7.09 3.96
C GLY A 120 -16.30 7.06 4.95
N VAL A 121 -16.24 7.87 6.01
CA VAL A 121 -17.30 8.07 7.02
C VAL A 121 -17.65 9.53 7.18
N GLU A 122 -16.65 10.41 7.16
CA GLU A 122 -16.79 11.85 7.18
C GLU A 122 -16.22 12.45 5.89
N ASP A 123 -17.00 13.33 5.24
CA ASP A 123 -16.60 14.00 4.00
C ASP A 123 -15.79 15.27 4.33
N ARG A 124 -14.60 15.05 4.80
CA ARG A 124 -13.61 16.11 5.07
C ARG A 124 -12.19 15.63 4.75
N PRO A 125 -11.32 16.50 4.27
CA PRO A 125 -9.94 16.14 3.99
C PRO A 125 -9.18 15.80 5.28
N LEU A 126 -8.23 14.86 5.17
CA LEU A 126 -7.32 14.49 6.24
C LEU A 126 -5.89 14.84 5.84
N LYS A 127 -5.21 15.60 6.67
CA LYS A 127 -3.86 16.08 6.41
C LYS A 127 -2.78 15.10 6.90
N VAL A 128 -1.77 14.90 6.07
CA VAL A 128 -0.50 14.25 6.43
C VAL A 128 0.64 15.25 6.29
N VAL A 129 1.47 15.36 7.32
CA VAL A 129 2.61 16.28 7.34
C VAL A 129 3.85 15.50 7.73
N VAL A 130 4.97 15.79 7.09
CA VAL A 130 6.30 15.37 7.54
C VAL A 130 7.25 16.57 7.55
N THR A 131 8.10 16.63 8.56
CA THR A 131 9.27 17.50 8.58
C THR A 131 10.52 16.61 8.70
N LEU A 132 11.32 16.59 7.66
CA LEU A 132 12.61 15.90 7.67
C LEU A 132 13.67 16.85 8.23
N LYS A 133 14.31 16.46 9.33
CA LYS A 133 15.44 17.18 9.92
C LYS A 133 16.70 16.38 9.59
N VAL A 134 17.57 16.97 8.75
CA VAL A 134 18.86 16.38 8.36
C VAL A 134 19.94 17.05 9.16
N GLU A 135 20.72 16.28 9.89
CA GLU A 135 21.85 16.73 10.70
C GLU A 135 23.04 15.77 10.48
N GLY A 136 24.05 16.23 9.74
CA GLY A 136 25.23 15.44 9.40
C GLY A 136 24.88 14.18 8.64
N ASP A 137 24.96 13.03 9.29
CA ASP A 137 24.75 11.71 8.68
C ASP A 137 23.45 11.00 9.14
N SER A 138 22.48 11.78 9.67
CA SER A 138 21.23 11.25 10.21
C SER A 138 20.01 12.06 9.80
N ILE A 139 18.86 11.40 9.75
CA ILE A 139 17.55 12.01 9.44
C ILE A 139 16.58 11.72 10.57
N LEU A 140 15.89 12.75 11.06
CA LEU A 140 14.69 12.60 11.89
C LEU A 140 13.45 12.94 11.06
N MET A 141 12.51 12.01 10.97
CA MET A 141 11.20 12.18 10.34
C MET A 141 10.15 12.51 11.38
N ASP A 142 9.73 13.78 11.43
CA ASP A 142 8.78 14.31 12.40
C ASP A 142 7.42 14.54 11.74
N PHE A 143 6.40 13.81 12.19
CA PHE A 143 5.02 13.86 11.66
C PHE A 143 4.10 14.80 12.46
N THR A 144 4.66 15.70 13.26
CA THR A 144 3.88 16.71 14.00
C THR A 144 3.08 17.60 13.07
N GLY A 145 1.77 17.72 13.33
CA GLY A 145 0.82 18.45 12.48
C GLY A 145 0.02 17.57 11.53
N THR A 146 0.29 16.25 11.50
CA THR A 146 -0.60 15.27 10.87
C THR A 146 -1.92 15.18 11.63
N GLU A 147 -3.00 14.92 10.91
CA GLU A 147 -4.35 14.71 11.45
C GLU A 147 -4.35 13.71 12.61
N GLU A 148 -5.23 13.94 13.58
CA GLU A 148 -5.51 12.97 14.63
C GLU A 148 -6.12 11.68 14.01
N LYS A 149 -6.61 10.76 14.81
CA LYS A 149 -7.24 9.54 14.30
C LYS A 149 -8.44 9.87 13.41
N ALA A 150 -8.53 9.26 12.24
CA ALA A 150 -9.72 9.27 11.40
C ALA A 150 -10.81 8.39 12.02
N ARG A 151 -12.07 8.76 11.83
CA ARG A 151 -13.22 7.95 12.24
C ARG A 151 -13.40 6.72 11.36
N GLY A 152 -13.15 6.87 10.07
CA GLY A 152 -13.14 5.81 9.08
C GLY A 152 -11.79 5.06 9.02
N PRO A 153 -11.62 4.16 8.04
CA PRO A 153 -10.48 3.22 8.00
C PRO A 153 -9.15 3.84 7.56
N MET A 154 -9.10 5.16 7.32
CA MET A 154 -7.89 5.84 6.83
C MET A 154 -6.86 6.09 7.95
N ASN A 155 -6.44 5.00 8.60
CA ASN A 155 -5.42 5.01 9.66
C ASN A 155 -4.42 3.85 9.44
N ILE A 156 -3.21 3.98 9.99
CA ILE A 156 -2.17 2.94 10.03
C ILE A 156 -1.44 2.94 11.37
N SER A 157 -0.80 1.81 11.70
CA SER A 157 0.06 1.72 12.88
C SER A 157 1.37 2.49 12.68
N ASP A 158 2.02 2.87 13.77
CA ASP A 158 3.34 3.51 13.76
C ASP A 158 4.41 2.65 13.09
N SER A 159 4.40 1.33 13.30
CA SER A 159 5.32 0.41 12.61
C SER A 159 5.12 0.40 11.09
N THR A 160 3.88 0.51 10.62
CA THR A 160 3.58 0.63 9.19
C THR A 160 4.06 1.98 8.65
N THR A 161 3.87 3.07 9.39
CA THR A 161 4.38 4.40 9.03
C THR A 161 5.90 4.38 8.88
N MET A 162 6.62 3.86 9.86
CA MET A 162 8.08 3.71 9.78
C MET A 162 8.50 2.90 8.56
N SER A 163 7.85 1.76 8.31
CA SER A 163 8.15 0.91 7.15
C SER A 163 7.99 1.67 5.83
N MET A 164 6.98 2.51 5.69
CA MET A 164 6.76 3.28 4.45
C MET A 164 7.75 4.42 4.27
N CYS A 165 8.20 5.04 5.34
CA CYS A 165 9.32 5.98 5.29
C CYS A 165 10.59 5.29 4.76
N LEU A 166 10.87 4.09 5.25
CA LEU A 166 12.03 3.31 4.78
C LEU A 166 11.87 2.88 3.31
N VAL A 167 10.65 2.58 2.85
CA VAL A 167 10.37 2.35 1.42
C VAL A 167 10.70 3.60 0.61
N ALA A 168 10.28 4.79 1.04
CA ALA A 168 10.61 6.04 0.36
C ALA A 168 12.12 6.26 0.27
N ILE A 169 12.86 6.10 1.36
CA ILE A 169 14.32 6.19 1.39
C ILE A 169 14.98 5.20 0.43
N LYS A 170 14.46 3.98 0.35
CA LYS A 170 15.00 2.95 -0.56
C LYS A 170 14.74 3.24 -2.04
N HIS A 171 13.75 4.05 -2.38
CA HIS A 171 13.58 4.55 -3.76
C HIS A 171 14.64 5.58 -4.15
N ILE A 172 15.17 6.31 -3.17
CA ILE A 172 16.21 7.32 -3.39
C ILE A 172 17.61 6.68 -3.37
N PHE A 173 17.85 5.75 -2.44
CA PHE A 173 19.13 5.06 -2.26
C PHE A 173 18.98 3.54 -2.51
N PRO A 174 18.76 3.12 -3.78
CA PRO A 174 18.47 1.73 -4.12
C PRO A 174 19.64 0.77 -3.83
N ASP A 175 20.86 1.26 -3.86
CA ASP A 175 22.09 0.45 -3.74
C ASP A 175 22.38 -0.03 -2.33
N VAL A 176 21.84 0.65 -1.30
CA VAL A 176 22.02 0.22 0.09
C VAL A 176 21.24 -1.08 0.33
N PRO A 177 21.84 -2.15 0.86
CA PRO A 177 21.13 -3.38 1.15
C PRO A 177 19.96 -3.17 2.11
N VAL A 178 18.82 -3.87 1.85
CA VAL A 178 17.63 -3.78 2.71
C VAL A 178 17.82 -4.63 3.96
N ASN A 179 18.26 -4.01 5.05
CA ASN A 179 18.42 -4.66 6.35
C ASN A 179 18.35 -3.62 7.49
N GLY A 180 18.33 -4.09 8.73
CA GLY A 180 18.23 -3.22 9.90
C GLY A 180 19.37 -2.22 10.06
N GLY A 181 20.57 -2.54 9.57
CA GLY A 181 21.72 -1.63 9.61
C GLY A 181 21.52 -0.37 8.78
N ALA A 182 20.98 -0.53 7.54
CA ALA A 182 20.71 0.58 6.64
C ALA A 182 19.78 1.64 7.25
N PHE A 183 18.97 1.27 8.22
CA PHE A 183 17.93 2.14 8.77
C PHE A 183 18.28 2.73 10.16
N ARG A 184 19.42 2.37 10.74
CA ARG A 184 19.88 2.92 12.04
C ARG A 184 20.03 4.44 12.07
N PRO A 185 20.47 5.13 10.98
CA PRO A 185 20.59 6.59 11.00
C PRO A 185 19.26 7.34 10.82
N ILE A 186 18.12 6.63 10.74
CA ILE A 186 16.81 7.23 10.50
C ILE A 186 15.96 7.13 11.75
N GLY A 187 15.66 8.30 12.36
CA GLY A 187 14.80 8.45 13.52
C GLY A 187 13.36 8.82 13.13
N PHE A 188 12.41 8.57 14.04
CA PHE A 188 11.00 8.87 13.82
C PHE A 188 10.39 9.54 15.04
N HIS A 189 9.59 10.57 14.79
CA HIS A 189 8.67 11.14 15.76
C HIS A 189 7.25 11.08 15.16
N ILE A 190 6.40 10.20 15.69
CA ILE A 190 5.02 10.00 15.23
C ILE A 190 4.09 10.38 16.39
N PRO A 191 3.34 11.50 16.29
CA PRO A 191 2.41 11.92 17.35
C PRO A 191 1.37 10.85 17.68
N ARG A 192 0.92 10.85 18.93
CA ARG A 192 -0.18 10.00 19.39
C ARG A 192 -1.21 10.85 20.14
N PRO A 193 -2.50 10.83 19.74
CA PRO A 193 -3.10 10.08 18.64
C PRO A 193 -2.80 10.68 17.25
N SER A 194 -2.72 9.82 16.22
CA SER A 194 -2.58 10.25 14.83
C SER A 194 -3.10 9.15 13.90
N ILE A 195 -3.52 9.51 12.68
CA ILE A 195 -3.83 8.55 11.61
C ILE A 195 -2.63 7.66 11.25
N LEU A 196 -1.42 8.06 11.63
CA LEU A 196 -0.16 7.35 11.41
C LEU A 196 0.30 6.52 12.62
N SER A 197 -0.48 6.50 13.72
CA SER A 197 -0.16 5.77 14.95
C SER A 197 -1.38 5.11 15.58
N ALA A 198 -2.25 4.53 14.73
CA ALA A 198 -3.49 3.89 15.15
C ALA A 198 -3.29 2.83 16.24
N GLN A 199 -4.16 2.85 17.21
CA GLN A 199 -4.23 1.90 18.32
C GLN A 199 -5.58 1.20 18.30
N TYR A 200 -5.65 -0.05 18.78
CA TYR A 200 -6.91 -0.75 18.97
C TYR A 200 -7.92 0.13 19.73
N PRO A 201 -9.20 0.20 19.33
CA PRO A 201 -9.91 -0.53 18.24
C PRO A 201 -10.05 0.26 16.92
N VAL A 202 -9.17 1.20 16.63
CA VAL A 202 -9.24 2.08 15.45
C VAL A 202 -9.17 1.24 14.16
N PRO A 203 -10.05 1.50 13.15
CA PRO A 203 -10.01 0.76 11.89
C PRO A 203 -8.81 1.18 11.04
N VAL A 204 -8.26 0.23 10.27
CA VAL A 204 -7.04 0.39 9.47
C VAL A 204 -7.19 -0.16 8.04
N GLY A 205 -8.40 -0.44 7.59
CA GLY A 205 -8.67 -1.05 6.26
C GLY A 205 -8.19 -0.20 5.09
N GLY A 206 -8.08 1.12 5.25
CA GLY A 206 -7.50 2.06 4.30
C GLY A 206 -5.96 2.11 4.28
N THR A 207 -5.30 1.17 4.96
CA THR A 207 -3.82 1.08 5.03
C THR A 207 -3.15 1.25 3.67
N THR A 208 -3.77 0.72 2.61
CA THR A 208 -3.22 0.78 1.25
C THR A 208 -3.00 2.20 0.74
N ASP A 209 -3.92 3.09 1.02
CA ASP A 209 -3.87 4.49 0.58
C ASP A 209 -3.04 5.34 1.55
N VAL A 210 -3.21 5.12 2.87
CA VAL A 210 -2.43 5.85 3.88
C VAL A 210 -0.94 5.59 3.74
N THR A 211 -0.54 4.35 3.48
CA THR A 211 0.88 4.00 3.24
C THR A 211 1.44 4.70 2.01
N GLN A 212 0.67 4.85 0.95
CA GLN A 212 1.12 5.55 -0.24
C GLN A 212 1.34 7.04 0.06
N ARG A 213 0.43 7.67 0.82
CA ARG A 213 0.56 9.09 1.21
C ARG A 213 1.81 9.36 2.06
N VAL A 214 2.20 8.42 2.93
CA VAL A 214 3.45 8.53 3.69
C VAL A 214 4.65 8.58 2.74
N VAL A 215 4.69 7.74 1.72
CA VAL A 215 5.75 7.78 0.70
C VAL A 215 5.76 9.12 -0.03
N ASP A 216 4.58 9.60 -0.46
CA ASP A 216 4.42 10.85 -1.20
C ASP A 216 4.94 12.06 -0.41
N VAL A 217 4.57 12.19 0.88
CA VAL A 217 5.04 13.34 1.69
C VAL A 217 6.54 13.28 1.98
N VAL A 218 7.12 12.09 2.12
CA VAL A 218 8.58 11.93 2.25
C VAL A 218 9.29 12.36 0.96
N PHE A 219 8.76 11.97 -0.21
CA PHE A 219 9.28 12.45 -1.49
C PHE A 219 9.18 13.97 -1.61
N GLY A 220 8.02 14.55 -1.31
CA GLY A 220 7.83 16.00 -1.36
C GLY A 220 8.78 16.79 -0.45
N ALA A 221 9.10 16.25 0.73
CA ALA A 221 10.07 16.85 1.63
C ALA A 221 11.50 16.72 1.11
N LEU A 222 11.92 15.52 0.68
CA LEU A 222 13.26 15.28 0.11
C LEU A 222 13.51 16.06 -1.18
N ALA A 223 12.47 16.27 -2.00
CA ALA A 223 12.58 17.05 -3.24
C ALA A 223 12.99 18.52 -3.01
N GLN A 224 12.87 19.05 -1.79
CA GLN A 224 13.36 20.38 -1.43
C GLN A 224 14.88 20.39 -1.18
N ALA A 225 15.45 19.26 -0.80
CA ALA A 225 16.87 19.11 -0.49
C ALA A 225 17.68 18.55 -1.67
N ILE A 226 17.18 17.50 -2.30
CA ILE A 226 17.86 16.72 -3.35
C ILE A 226 16.91 16.46 -4.55
N PRO A 227 16.36 17.51 -5.19
CA PRO A 227 15.33 17.38 -6.23
C PRO A 227 15.79 16.55 -7.45
N GLU A 228 17.08 16.40 -7.67
CA GLU A 228 17.65 15.59 -8.77
C GLU A 228 17.48 14.08 -8.55
N GLN A 229 17.36 13.64 -7.31
CA GLN A 229 17.29 12.22 -6.96
C GLN A 229 15.87 11.74 -6.69
N VAL A 230 14.94 12.68 -6.43
CA VAL A 230 13.57 12.38 -6.03
C VAL A 230 12.63 12.40 -7.24
N PRO A 231 11.77 11.39 -7.43
CA PRO A 231 10.72 11.43 -8.44
C PRO A 231 9.59 12.38 -8.00
N ALA A 232 8.82 12.91 -8.94
CA ALA A 232 7.53 13.52 -8.67
C ALA A 232 6.56 12.50 -8.05
N ALA A 233 5.42 12.94 -7.51
CA ALA A 233 4.46 12.04 -6.91
C ALA A 233 3.97 10.99 -7.92
N PRO A 234 3.94 9.69 -7.54
CA PRO A 234 3.23 8.68 -8.30
C PRO A 234 1.72 8.91 -8.20
N PHE A 235 0.91 8.10 -8.88
CA PHE A 235 -0.56 8.24 -8.89
C PHE A 235 -1.25 8.26 -7.50
N GLY A 236 -0.54 7.93 -6.44
CA GLY A 236 -0.87 8.29 -5.05
C GLY A 236 -2.06 7.61 -4.41
N THR A 237 -2.67 6.63 -5.05
CA THR A 237 -3.69 5.76 -4.45
C THR A 237 -3.36 4.30 -4.73
N THR A 238 -3.65 3.42 -3.79
CA THR A 238 -3.61 1.97 -4.04
C THR A 238 -5.05 1.46 -4.01
N GLY A 239 -5.91 2.15 -4.71
CA GLY A 239 -7.33 1.88 -4.73
C GLY A 239 -7.66 0.44 -5.13
N VAL A 240 -8.81 -0.02 -4.64
CA VAL A 240 -9.31 -1.38 -4.86
C VAL A 240 -10.78 -1.32 -5.22
N LEU A 241 -11.13 -1.93 -6.36
CA LEU A 241 -12.50 -2.30 -6.69
C LEU A 241 -12.70 -3.77 -6.32
N THR A 242 -13.71 -4.06 -5.49
CA THR A 242 -14.09 -5.43 -5.14
C THR A 242 -15.49 -5.71 -5.70
N ILE A 243 -15.62 -6.77 -6.49
CA ILE A 243 -16.89 -7.26 -7.05
C ILE A 243 -17.18 -8.63 -6.45
N THR A 244 -18.37 -8.81 -5.88
CA THR A 244 -18.72 -10.04 -5.15
C THR A 244 -20.15 -10.48 -5.45
N GLY A 245 -20.35 -11.78 -5.51
CA GLY A 245 -21.68 -12.36 -5.78
C GLY A 245 -21.63 -13.87 -5.86
N ASN A 246 -22.67 -14.46 -6.43
CA ASN A 246 -22.73 -15.89 -6.71
C ASN A 246 -22.58 -16.14 -8.20
N ARG A 247 -21.82 -17.18 -8.57
CA ARG A 247 -21.70 -17.60 -9.98
C ARG A 247 -23.04 -18.15 -10.47
N PRO A 248 -23.56 -17.69 -11.60
CA PRO A 248 -24.83 -18.17 -12.13
C PRO A 248 -24.84 -19.70 -12.39
N GLU A 249 -23.71 -20.25 -12.88
CA GLU A 249 -23.62 -21.64 -13.30
C GLU A 249 -23.50 -22.61 -12.13
N THR A 250 -22.86 -22.21 -11.03
CA THR A 250 -22.51 -23.13 -9.93
C THR A 250 -23.12 -22.74 -8.58
N GLY A 251 -23.66 -21.54 -8.46
CA GLY A 251 -24.09 -20.94 -7.19
C GLY A 251 -22.95 -20.63 -6.22
N GLY A 252 -21.70 -20.91 -6.62
CA GLY A 252 -20.52 -20.70 -5.77
C GLY A 252 -20.21 -19.22 -5.58
N TYR A 253 -19.91 -18.84 -4.34
CA TYR A 253 -19.54 -17.46 -4.02
C TYR A 253 -18.20 -17.07 -4.62
N PHE A 254 -18.10 -15.85 -5.13
CA PHE A 254 -16.85 -15.30 -5.64
C PHE A 254 -16.52 -13.93 -5.04
N VAL A 255 -15.23 -13.63 -4.98
CA VAL A 255 -14.67 -12.31 -4.64
C VAL A 255 -13.63 -11.98 -5.70
N ALA A 256 -13.91 -11.02 -6.55
CA ALA A 256 -12.99 -10.45 -7.53
C ALA A 256 -12.41 -9.16 -6.98
N VAL A 257 -11.10 -8.99 -7.03
CA VAL A 257 -10.39 -7.83 -6.50
C VAL A 257 -9.53 -7.22 -7.60
N TYR A 258 -9.82 -5.98 -7.94
CA TYR A 258 -9.11 -5.22 -8.98
C TYR A 258 -8.40 -4.04 -8.35
N PRO A 259 -7.07 -4.11 -8.16
CA PRO A 259 -6.30 -2.99 -7.68
C PRO A 259 -6.17 -1.92 -8.78
N TYR A 260 -6.17 -0.64 -8.42
CA TYR A 260 -5.95 0.43 -9.39
C TYR A 260 -4.48 0.44 -9.85
N PRO A 261 -4.20 0.33 -11.15
CA PRO A 261 -2.91 0.68 -11.71
C PRO A 261 -2.86 2.17 -12.04
N GLY A 262 -1.66 2.74 -12.03
CA GLY A 262 -1.49 4.17 -12.32
C GLY A 262 -0.09 4.51 -12.83
N GLY A 263 0.17 5.79 -13.03
CA GLY A 263 1.46 6.29 -13.49
C GLY A 263 2.43 6.57 -12.32
N TYR A 264 3.72 6.46 -12.59
CA TYR A 264 4.76 6.95 -11.69
C TYR A 264 5.09 8.41 -12.00
N GLY A 265 5.59 9.16 -11.01
CA GLY A 265 6.07 10.51 -11.19
C GLY A 265 7.29 10.60 -12.10
N GLY A 266 7.42 11.66 -12.88
CA GLY A 266 8.61 11.91 -13.72
C GLY A 266 9.89 12.01 -12.90
N ARG A 267 11.03 11.64 -13.49
CA ARG A 267 12.37 11.79 -12.92
C ARG A 267 13.17 12.84 -13.70
N GLN A 268 14.34 13.18 -13.18
CA GLN A 268 15.21 14.18 -13.80
C GLN A 268 15.66 13.81 -15.21
N GLU A 269 15.87 12.55 -15.50
CA GLU A 269 16.52 12.11 -16.75
C GLU A 269 15.56 11.47 -17.75
N THR A 270 14.33 11.14 -17.35
CA THR A 270 13.40 10.39 -18.20
C THR A 270 11.94 10.64 -17.86
N ASP A 271 11.10 10.55 -18.87
CA ASP A 271 9.67 10.30 -18.70
C ASP A 271 9.48 8.99 -17.95
N TRP A 272 8.40 8.88 -17.15
CA TRP A 272 8.20 7.69 -16.32
C TRP A 272 7.13 6.73 -16.87
N VAL A 273 7.11 5.53 -16.29
CA VAL A 273 6.26 4.42 -16.75
C VAL A 273 4.80 4.67 -16.39
N GLY A 274 3.93 4.52 -17.38
CA GLY A 274 2.48 4.44 -17.18
C GLY A 274 2.04 3.04 -16.75
N ASN A 275 0.81 2.91 -16.27
CA ASN A 275 0.18 1.64 -15.92
C ASN A 275 1.01 0.79 -14.94
N GLY A 276 1.67 1.43 -14.00
CA GLY A 276 2.44 0.79 -12.94
C GLY A 276 1.60 0.46 -11.72
N LYS A 277 2.26 0.08 -10.64
CA LYS A 277 1.67 -0.11 -9.32
C LYS A 277 2.32 0.83 -8.32
N ALA A 278 1.61 1.13 -7.23
CA ALA A 278 2.13 2.00 -6.17
C ALA A 278 3.55 1.61 -5.74
N PRO A 279 4.44 2.56 -5.45
CA PRO A 279 5.84 2.29 -5.07
C PRO A 279 6.01 1.26 -3.97
N ARG A 280 5.05 1.15 -3.07
CA ARG A 280 5.05 0.18 -1.97
C ARG A 280 4.61 -1.23 -2.36
N SER A 281 4.18 -1.49 -3.58
CA SER A 281 3.50 -2.74 -3.97
C SER A 281 4.03 -3.28 -5.30
N MET A 282 4.23 -4.58 -5.34
CA MET A 282 4.52 -5.33 -6.56
C MET A 282 3.30 -6.09 -7.10
N ALA A 283 2.09 -5.76 -6.62
CA ALA A 283 0.86 -6.40 -7.10
C ALA A 283 0.69 -6.17 -8.61
N ARG A 284 0.16 -7.19 -9.29
CA ARG A 284 -0.14 -7.13 -10.72
C ARG A 284 -1.66 -7.11 -10.91
N PHE A 285 -2.10 -6.40 -11.93
CA PHE A 285 -3.48 -6.49 -12.39
C PHE A 285 -3.68 -7.87 -13.06
N MET A 286 -4.80 -8.51 -12.78
CA MET A 286 -5.16 -9.79 -13.44
C MET A 286 -5.44 -9.49 -14.91
N SER A 287 -5.03 -10.39 -15.84
CA SER A 287 -5.36 -10.19 -17.26
C SER A 287 -6.88 -10.24 -17.47
N VAL A 288 -7.32 -9.56 -18.53
CA VAL A 288 -8.75 -9.50 -18.90
C VAL A 288 -9.31 -10.91 -19.09
N GLU A 289 -8.60 -11.76 -19.85
CA GLU A 289 -9.02 -13.12 -20.17
C GLU A 289 -9.16 -13.99 -18.91
N MET A 290 -8.21 -13.89 -17.99
CA MET A 290 -8.28 -14.62 -16.72
C MET A 290 -9.40 -14.10 -15.82
N SER A 291 -9.68 -12.81 -15.86
CA SER A 291 -10.75 -12.19 -15.09
C SER A 291 -12.12 -12.66 -15.58
N GLU A 292 -12.36 -12.60 -16.90
CA GLU A 292 -13.60 -13.01 -17.54
C GLU A 292 -13.83 -14.53 -17.47
N HIS A 293 -12.75 -15.32 -17.55
CA HIS A 293 -12.83 -16.77 -17.36
C HIS A 293 -13.18 -17.15 -15.92
N ARG A 294 -12.70 -16.36 -14.96
CA ARG A 294 -12.79 -16.70 -13.52
C ARG A 294 -14.01 -16.14 -12.84
N TYR A 295 -14.53 -15.01 -13.32
CA TYR A 295 -15.61 -14.27 -12.69
C TYR A 295 -16.70 -13.91 -13.72
N PRO A 296 -17.97 -13.75 -13.32
CA PRO A 296 -19.04 -13.32 -14.22
C PRO A 296 -18.94 -11.80 -14.47
N VAL A 297 -17.89 -11.38 -15.16
CA VAL A 297 -17.62 -10.01 -15.57
C VAL A 297 -17.16 -9.96 -17.00
N ARG A 298 -17.34 -8.81 -17.65
CA ARG A 298 -16.80 -8.50 -18.96
C ARG A 298 -16.09 -7.17 -18.93
N PHE A 299 -14.88 -7.11 -19.49
CA PHE A 299 -14.16 -5.85 -19.65
C PHE A 299 -14.62 -5.17 -20.94
N GLU A 300 -15.22 -4.00 -20.83
CA GLU A 300 -15.53 -3.19 -21.99
C GLU A 300 -14.26 -2.58 -22.59
N TYR A 301 -13.33 -2.17 -21.73
CA TYR A 301 -12.01 -1.68 -22.10
C TYR A 301 -11.02 -1.80 -20.93
N LEU A 302 -9.74 -1.88 -21.28
CA LEU A 302 -8.59 -1.68 -20.40
C LEU A 302 -7.55 -0.91 -21.23
N ALA A 303 -7.32 0.34 -20.90
CA ALA A 303 -6.52 1.24 -21.72
C ALA A 303 -5.66 2.19 -20.86
N ILE A 304 -4.61 2.72 -21.45
CA ILE A 304 -3.86 3.84 -20.87
C ILE A 304 -4.75 5.10 -20.95
N ARG A 305 -4.85 5.83 -19.85
CA ARG A 305 -5.52 7.12 -19.80
C ARG A 305 -4.57 8.18 -20.33
N GLU A 306 -4.62 8.39 -21.64
CA GLU A 306 -3.75 9.33 -22.34
C GLU A 306 -3.84 10.74 -21.76
N GLY A 307 -2.70 11.43 -21.65
CA GLY A 307 -2.62 12.79 -21.12
C GLY A 307 -2.84 12.92 -19.60
N SER A 308 -2.98 11.82 -18.86
CA SER A 308 -3.21 11.86 -17.41
C SER A 308 -1.94 12.06 -16.57
N GLY A 309 -0.76 11.87 -17.15
CA GLY A 309 0.51 12.16 -16.47
C GLY A 309 0.77 13.65 -16.34
N GLY A 310 1.39 14.10 -15.25
CA GLY A 310 1.77 15.50 -15.06
C GLY A 310 2.73 15.98 -16.14
N ALA A 311 2.52 17.21 -16.61
CA ALA A 311 3.36 17.85 -17.62
C ALA A 311 4.66 18.38 -17.01
N GLY A 312 5.75 18.35 -17.77
CA GLY A 312 7.06 18.85 -17.35
C GLY A 312 8.10 18.63 -18.45
N GLU A 313 9.35 18.96 -18.16
CA GLU A 313 10.49 18.59 -19.02
C GLU A 313 10.50 17.07 -19.25
N HIS A 314 10.30 16.30 -18.18
CA HIS A 314 10.01 14.88 -18.19
C HIS A 314 8.60 14.64 -17.64
N ARG A 315 7.78 13.92 -18.41
CA ARG A 315 6.38 13.69 -18.06
C ARG A 315 6.22 12.57 -17.05
N GLY A 316 5.24 12.73 -16.16
CA GLY A 316 4.73 11.62 -15.36
C GLY A 316 4.10 10.54 -16.25
N GLY A 317 4.15 9.29 -15.81
CA GLY A 317 3.50 8.17 -16.47
C GLY A 317 1.97 8.34 -16.49
N CYS A 318 1.33 7.90 -17.56
CA CYS A 318 -0.13 7.90 -17.66
C CYS A 318 -0.77 6.84 -16.75
N GLY A 319 -1.90 7.17 -16.19
CA GLY A 319 -2.76 6.24 -15.46
C GLY A 319 -3.45 5.25 -16.39
N THR A 320 -4.31 4.41 -15.80
CA THR A 320 -5.08 3.39 -16.50
C THR A 320 -6.57 3.70 -16.37
N ALA A 321 -7.31 3.50 -17.45
CA ALA A 321 -8.77 3.48 -17.46
C ALA A 321 -9.26 2.08 -17.79
N TYR A 322 -10.29 1.60 -17.08
CA TYR A 322 -10.96 0.34 -17.38
C TYR A 322 -12.44 0.43 -17.07
N GLY A 323 -13.26 -0.22 -17.91
CA GLY A 323 -14.68 -0.42 -17.71
C GLY A 323 -14.94 -1.91 -17.50
N ILE A 324 -15.73 -2.26 -16.47
CA ILE A 324 -16.13 -3.62 -16.15
C ILE A 324 -17.65 -3.67 -16.05
N GLU A 325 -18.26 -4.54 -16.88
CA GLU A 325 -19.67 -4.89 -16.80
C GLU A 325 -19.84 -6.14 -15.93
N ALA A 326 -20.78 -6.08 -14.99
CA ALA A 326 -21.20 -7.24 -14.22
C ALA A 326 -22.20 -8.07 -15.06
N LEU A 327 -21.95 -9.38 -15.19
CA LEU A 327 -22.81 -10.31 -15.94
C LEU A 327 -23.74 -11.11 -15.02
N ALA A 328 -23.79 -10.79 -13.74
CA ALA A 328 -24.67 -11.39 -12.74
C ALA A 328 -24.93 -10.41 -11.62
N ASP A 329 -25.99 -10.62 -10.86
CA ASP A 329 -26.26 -9.85 -9.65
C ASP A 329 -25.05 -9.87 -8.71
N CYS A 330 -24.53 -8.73 -8.41
CA CYS A 330 -23.33 -8.59 -7.59
C CYS A 330 -23.40 -7.35 -6.69
N THR A 331 -22.45 -7.27 -5.79
CA THR A 331 -22.22 -6.09 -4.94
C THR A 331 -20.81 -5.60 -5.21
N ILE A 332 -20.64 -4.28 -5.26
CA ILE A 332 -19.33 -3.67 -5.35
C ILE A 332 -18.98 -2.92 -4.08
N SER A 333 -17.69 -2.91 -3.78
CA SER A 333 -17.10 -2.01 -2.78
C SER A 333 -15.87 -1.36 -3.40
N ILE A 334 -15.69 -0.08 -3.12
CA ILE A 334 -14.63 0.74 -3.68
C ILE A 334 -13.89 1.42 -2.54
N LEU A 335 -12.59 1.33 -2.54
CA LEU A 335 -11.72 2.09 -1.67
C LEU A 335 -10.61 2.70 -2.53
N GLY A 336 -10.57 4.00 -2.62
CA GLY A 336 -9.59 4.76 -3.39
C GLY A 336 -9.46 6.18 -2.87
N ASP A 337 -8.62 6.96 -3.49
CA ASP A 337 -8.31 8.34 -3.11
C ASP A 337 -7.84 9.14 -4.34
N ARG A 338 -7.37 10.39 -4.17
CA ARG A 338 -6.85 11.25 -5.24
C ARG A 338 -7.91 11.74 -6.23
N VAL A 339 -9.13 11.99 -5.75
CA VAL A 339 -10.18 12.64 -6.57
C VAL A 339 -10.05 14.15 -6.49
N ASP A 340 -9.81 14.70 -5.29
CA ASP A 340 -9.72 16.15 -5.06
C ASP A 340 -8.28 16.65 -5.00
N TYR A 341 -7.36 15.83 -4.52
CA TYR A 341 -5.95 16.18 -4.35
C TYR A 341 -5.10 15.41 -5.34
N SER A 342 -4.77 16.05 -6.45
CA SER A 342 -3.95 15.47 -7.53
C SER A 342 -2.53 15.12 -7.09
N PRO A 343 -1.87 14.14 -7.73
CA PRO A 343 -0.45 13.90 -7.52
C PRO A 343 0.38 15.10 -7.96
N PHE A 344 1.27 15.55 -7.09
CA PHE A 344 2.07 16.76 -7.31
C PHE A 344 3.28 16.53 -8.23
N GLY A 345 3.63 17.57 -9.00
CA GLY A 345 4.91 17.68 -9.70
C GLY A 345 6.00 18.27 -8.77
N ILE A 346 7.25 18.15 -9.20
CA ILE A 346 8.40 18.78 -8.53
C ILE A 346 9.14 19.70 -9.51
N ARG A 347 9.98 20.62 -9.01
CA ARG A 347 10.80 21.56 -9.83
C ARG A 347 9.99 22.32 -10.87
N GLY A 348 8.75 22.70 -10.57
CA GLY A 348 7.88 23.41 -11.51
C GLY A 348 7.12 22.51 -12.49
N GLY A 349 7.24 21.18 -12.38
CA GLY A 349 6.40 20.24 -13.09
C GLY A 349 4.94 20.35 -12.64
N GLY A 350 4.02 20.08 -13.56
CA GLY A 350 2.58 20.15 -13.33
C GLY A 350 2.05 18.93 -12.55
N GLU A 351 0.87 19.10 -11.98
CA GLU A 351 0.12 18.01 -11.35
C GLU A 351 -0.38 16.99 -12.40
N ALA A 352 -0.49 15.73 -12.01
CA ALA A 352 -1.17 14.72 -12.81
C ALA A 352 -2.70 14.86 -12.68
N GLN A 353 -3.46 14.18 -13.57
CA GLN A 353 -4.91 14.16 -13.45
C GLN A 353 -5.38 13.34 -12.23
N SER A 354 -6.46 13.82 -11.62
CA SER A 354 -7.13 13.16 -10.52
C SER A 354 -7.71 11.79 -10.90
N ASN A 355 -7.92 10.95 -9.89
CA ASN A 355 -8.67 9.71 -10.03
C ASN A 355 -10.16 9.99 -10.29
N GLU A 356 -10.81 9.11 -11.02
CA GLU A 356 -12.25 9.22 -11.34
C GLU A 356 -12.90 7.84 -11.25
N VAL A 357 -14.05 7.76 -10.59
CA VAL A 357 -14.85 6.54 -10.49
C VAL A 357 -16.27 6.85 -10.93
N LYS A 358 -16.78 6.11 -11.92
CA LYS A 358 -18.16 6.20 -12.42
C LYS A 358 -18.84 4.85 -12.32
N LEU A 359 -20.05 4.84 -11.84
CA LEU A 359 -20.92 3.66 -11.79
C LEU A 359 -22.08 3.87 -12.73
N MET A 360 -22.39 2.85 -13.54
CA MET A 360 -23.59 2.83 -14.36
C MET A 360 -24.55 1.77 -13.79
N ILE A 361 -25.67 2.19 -13.23
CA ILE A 361 -26.70 1.30 -12.66
C ILE A 361 -28.01 1.58 -13.41
N ASP A 362 -28.60 0.56 -14.03
CA ASP A 362 -29.80 0.70 -14.86
C ASP A 362 -29.72 1.81 -15.92
N GLY A 363 -28.54 1.95 -16.54
CA GLY A 363 -28.25 2.96 -17.56
C GLY A 363 -28.16 4.40 -17.03
N LYS A 364 -28.09 4.59 -15.71
CA LYS A 364 -27.90 5.89 -15.07
C LYS A 364 -26.52 5.97 -14.42
N GLU A 365 -25.87 7.09 -14.60
CA GLU A 365 -24.62 7.38 -13.88
C GLU A 365 -24.91 7.64 -12.41
N VAL A 366 -24.23 6.92 -11.53
CA VAL A 366 -24.28 7.07 -10.09
C VAL A 366 -22.88 7.42 -9.58
N ILE A 367 -22.77 8.54 -8.88
CA ILE A 367 -21.55 8.94 -8.21
C ILE A 367 -21.50 8.21 -6.86
N PRO A 368 -20.41 7.48 -6.54
CA PRO A 368 -20.28 6.83 -5.25
C PRO A 368 -20.36 7.83 -4.10
N PRO A 369 -20.96 7.47 -2.97
CA PRO A 369 -20.78 8.23 -1.74
C PRO A 369 -19.29 8.40 -1.47
N PHE A 370 -18.86 9.56 -0.99
CA PHE A 370 -17.43 9.84 -0.79
C PHE A 370 -16.58 9.66 -2.06
N ARG A 371 -17.15 9.82 -3.25
CA ARG A 371 -16.50 9.84 -4.58
C ARG A 371 -15.80 8.54 -4.94
N SER A 372 -14.67 8.22 -4.32
CA SER A 372 -13.88 7.01 -4.57
C SER A 372 -13.98 5.97 -3.44
N LYS A 373 -14.92 6.15 -2.50
CA LYS A 373 -15.15 5.22 -1.38
C LYS A 373 -16.63 4.87 -1.29
N ALA A 374 -16.93 3.58 -1.37
CA ALA A 374 -18.30 3.08 -1.26
C ALA A 374 -18.31 1.63 -0.78
N GLU A 375 -19.32 1.24 -0.01
CA GLU A 375 -19.48 -0.09 0.54
C GLU A 375 -20.79 -0.74 0.07
N LYS A 376 -20.67 -1.97 -0.47
CA LYS A 376 -21.81 -2.85 -0.80
C LYS A 376 -22.90 -2.20 -1.68
N LEU A 377 -22.49 -1.48 -2.71
CA LEU A 377 -23.45 -1.00 -3.70
C LEU A 377 -23.92 -2.18 -4.56
N PRO A 378 -25.25 -2.37 -4.71
CA PRO A 378 -25.78 -3.40 -5.61
C PRO A 378 -25.54 -3.01 -7.07
N LEU A 379 -25.19 -3.98 -7.91
CA LEU A 379 -25.13 -3.88 -9.37
C LEU A 379 -25.98 -4.96 -10.00
#